data_9e30fd46a1143928ca799d12802bcf42
#
_entry.id   9e30fd46a1143928ca799d12802bcf42
#
_cell.length_a   1.000
_cell.length_b   1.000
_cell.length_c   1.000
_cell.angle_alpha   90.00
_cell.angle_beta   90.00
_cell.angle_gamma   90.00
#
_symmetry.space_group_name_H-M   'P 1'
#
loop_
_entity.id
_entity.type
_entity.pdbx_description
1 polymer ?
#
loop_
_entity_poly.entity_id
_entity_poly.type
_entity_poly.pdbx_seq_one_letter_code
_entity_poly.pdbx_strand_id
1 'polypeptide(L)'
;MKFRITKNHVDAFCVLIGVLGMGSLYFQVLRMPLMAAMLIASILLLTRAHHPKISAQNVRLTLLLTAALLLTSFVNPQNGIHINDIVIWLCNIGYVLVLQSCIGYRTYMRLYTKVMLAEAVISLISFVIGDLLSLPLPLLHYEVSSVNGFYLTPYFTLGWLNIPVFHRNAGMFNEPGSHQIFLNFALLFLMSDETRMGMSKKKYCWAIALLIVTILSTLSTTGFICLGVVLLTVAFRKKGGKMARSIKMAAFVGLVLLFVIESVTGVVERKIVGRNSGGSFYTRWNDTFSGFEIGLESPIAGQGIFSERKAEILLEHRVQNISNGFAAFVMDTGLILPAVWLWLTYLGIRTKFAKERLLYVLGVFLLYFLCINTEGVFLNILFLGLLGKWQPDAEDTPDQQANARRQRKRRRRCTVPPEKLRLTFNTRPEDAAQEQTGETGGEES
;
A
#
# COMPACT_ATOMS: atom_id res chain seq x y z
N MET A 1 -18.75 -27.75 8.62
CA MET A 1 -17.95 -26.60 9.09
C MET A 1 -18.77 -25.32 8.87
N LYS A 2 -19.31 -24.67 9.94
CA LYS A 2 -20.10 -23.43 9.78
C LYS A 2 -19.14 -22.27 9.55
N PHE A 3 -19.10 -21.75 8.35
CA PHE A 3 -18.32 -20.54 8.01
C PHE A 3 -18.96 -19.33 8.69
N ARG A 4 -18.37 -18.82 9.75
CA ARG A 4 -18.85 -17.62 10.45
C ARG A 4 -18.14 -16.40 9.85
N ILE A 5 -18.85 -15.63 9.04
CA ILE A 5 -18.35 -14.36 8.49
C ILE A 5 -18.12 -13.41 9.66
N THR A 6 -16.85 -13.05 9.89
CA THR A 6 -16.46 -12.12 10.96
C THR A 6 -16.36 -10.70 10.42
N LYS A 7 -16.33 -9.74 11.33
CA LYS A 7 -16.09 -8.31 11.00
C LYS A 7 -14.88 -8.13 10.08
N ASN A 8 -13.78 -8.76 10.39
CA ASN A 8 -12.55 -8.60 9.63
C ASN A 8 -12.63 -9.14 8.19
N HIS A 9 -13.49 -10.14 7.92
CA HIS A 9 -13.64 -10.68 6.57
C HIS A 9 -14.36 -9.68 5.65
N VAL A 10 -15.39 -8.99 6.16
CA VAL A 10 -16.10 -7.95 5.38
C VAL A 10 -15.18 -6.75 5.14
N ASP A 11 -14.46 -6.29 6.17
CA ASP A 11 -13.52 -5.17 6.00
C ASP A 11 -12.41 -5.52 4.99
N ALA A 12 -11.89 -6.76 5.03
CA ALA A 12 -10.89 -7.23 4.07
C ALA A 12 -11.45 -7.30 2.64
N PHE A 13 -12.67 -7.79 2.49
CA PHE A 13 -13.38 -7.80 1.21
C PHE A 13 -13.56 -6.38 0.65
N CYS A 14 -13.98 -5.43 1.49
CA CYS A 14 -14.13 -4.04 1.05
C CYS A 14 -12.78 -3.42 0.63
N VAL A 15 -11.69 -3.66 1.38
CA VAL A 15 -10.37 -3.18 0.97
C VAL A 15 -9.93 -3.82 -0.34
N LEU A 16 -10.18 -5.12 -0.55
CA LEU A 16 -9.90 -5.81 -1.81
C LEU A 16 -10.66 -5.18 -2.98
N ILE A 17 -11.96 -4.95 -2.84
CA ILE A 17 -12.79 -4.29 -3.87
C ILE A 17 -12.25 -2.89 -4.19
N GLY A 18 -11.80 -2.13 -3.18
CA GLY A 18 -11.17 -0.83 -3.41
C GLY A 18 -9.85 -0.92 -4.19
N VAL A 19 -9.00 -1.91 -3.92
CA VAL A 19 -7.76 -2.14 -4.68
C VAL A 19 -8.09 -2.56 -6.12
N LEU A 20 -9.04 -3.46 -6.33
CA LEU A 20 -9.47 -3.91 -7.66
C LEU A 20 -10.15 -2.78 -8.46
N GLY A 21 -11.03 -2.02 -7.82
CA GLY A 21 -11.82 -0.97 -8.49
C GLY A 21 -11.07 0.33 -8.73
N MET A 22 -9.93 0.55 -8.08
CA MET A 22 -9.23 1.85 -8.15
C MET A 22 -7.76 1.73 -8.54
N GLY A 23 -7.26 0.56 -8.87
CA GLY A 23 -5.82 0.38 -9.14
C GLY A 23 -5.50 -0.74 -10.12
N SER A 24 -6.38 -1.70 -10.29
CA SER A 24 -6.11 -2.87 -11.12
C SER A 24 -6.57 -2.72 -12.57
N LEU A 25 -6.01 -3.54 -13.44
CA LEU A 25 -6.44 -3.65 -14.83
C LEU A 25 -7.87 -4.20 -14.95
N TYR A 26 -8.35 -4.95 -13.95
CA TYR A 26 -9.74 -5.42 -13.92
C TYR A 26 -10.74 -4.28 -14.02
N PHE A 27 -10.41 -3.09 -13.50
CA PHE A 27 -11.28 -1.93 -13.62
C PHE A 27 -11.47 -1.48 -15.08
N GLN A 28 -10.48 -1.64 -15.94
CA GLN A 28 -10.62 -1.29 -17.36
C GLN A 28 -11.59 -2.22 -18.07
N VAL A 29 -11.58 -3.51 -17.72
CA VAL A 29 -12.41 -4.55 -18.34
C VAL A 29 -13.79 -4.68 -17.68
N LEU A 30 -13.82 -4.64 -16.35
CA LEU A 30 -15.01 -4.88 -15.54
C LEU A 30 -15.48 -3.60 -14.83
N ARG A 31 -15.39 -2.45 -15.50
CA ARG A 31 -15.69 -1.13 -14.92
C ARG A 31 -17.03 -1.10 -14.18
N MET A 32 -18.13 -1.41 -14.88
CA MET A 32 -19.48 -1.35 -14.29
C MET A 32 -19.70 -2.38 -13.17
N PRO A 33 -19.32 -3.66 -13.31
CA PRO A 33 -19.38 -4.62 -12.21
C PRO A 33 -18.56 -4.20 -10.97
N LEU A 34 -17.37 -3.63 -11.15
CA LEU A 34 -16.55 -3.18 -10.02
C LEU A 34 -17.10 -1.92 -9.35
N MET A 35 -17.65 -0.98 -10.10
CA MET A 35 -18.36 0.17 -9.53
C MET A 35 -19.59 -0.27 -8.72
N ALA A 36 -20.37 -1.24 -9.23
CA ALA A 36 -21.48 -1.84 -8.50
C ALA A 36 -20.99 -2.55 -7.23
N ALA A 37 -19.88 -3.30 -7.32
CA ALA A 37 -19.27 -3.95 -6.15
C ALA A 37 -18.76 -2.93 -5.11
N MET A 38 -18.19 -1.79 -5.53
CA MET A 38 -17.80 -0.70 -4.64
C MET A 38 -19.01 -0.08 -3.94
N LEU A 39 -20.13 0.11 -4.64
CA LEU A 39 -21.38 0.58 -4.06
C LEU A 39 -21.93 -0.41 -3.01
N ILE A 40 -22.00 -1.70 -3.34
CA ILE A 40 -22.43 -2.76 -2.41
C ILE A 40 -21.50 -2.80 -1.19
N ALA A 41 -20.20 -2.76 -1.39
CA ALA A 41 -19.23 -2.73 -0.30
C ALA A 41 -19.39 -1.48 0.60
N SER A 42 -19.72 -0.33 0.01
CA SER A 42 -20.03 0.90 0.76
C SER A 42 -21.27 0.72 1.64
N ILE A 43 -22.33 0.15 1.09
CA ILE A 43 -23.57 -0.15 1.84
C ILE A 43 -23.28 -1.14 2.98
N LEU A 44 -22.53 -2.21 2.71
CA LEU A 44 -22.12 -3.19 3.72
C LEU A 44 -21.30 -2.57 4.85
N LEU A 45 -20.41 -1.63 4.54
CA LEU A 45 -19.63 -0.91 5.56
C LEU A 45 -20.52 -0.01 6.42
N LEU A 46 -21.41 0.76 5.79
CA LEU A 46 -22.30 1.69 6.48
C LEU A 46 -23.33 0.99 7.37
N THR A 47 -23.97 -0.06 6.86
CA THR A 47 -24.98 -0.83 7.61
C THR A 47 -24.38 -1.56 8.80
N ARG A 48 -23.10 -1.91 8.69
CA ARG A 48 -22.40 -2.66 9.72
C ARG A 48 -21.72 -1.79 10.77
N ALA A 49 -21.34 -0.57 10.42
CA ALA A 49 -20.78 0.35 11.36
C ALA A 49 -21.87 0.84 12.30
N HIS A 50 -21.83 0.41 13.57
CA HIS A 50 -22.84 0.82 14.57
C HIS A 50 -22.98 2.35 14.69
N HIS A 51 -21.94 3.11 14.40
CA HIS A 51 -21.94 4.57 14.32
C HIS A 51 -20.86 5.03 13.33
N PRO A 52 -21.15 5.08 12.01
CA PRO A 52 -20.24 5.64 11.04
C PRO A 52 -20.06 7.13 11.34
N LYS A 53 -18.88 7.54 11.74
CA LYS A 53 -18.60 8.96 12.00
C LYS A 53 -18.03 9.58 10.72
N ILE A 54 -18.89 10.10 9.89
CA ILE A 54 -18.45 10.88 8.74
C ILE A 54 -17.83 12.18 9.26
N SER A 55 -16.53 12.34 9.05
CA SER A 55 -15.83 13.55 9.47
C SER A 55 -16.26 14.73 8.60
N ALA A 56 -16.81 15.80 9.21
CA ALA A 56 -17.13 17.02 8.48
C ALA A 56 -15.90 17.60 7.73
N GLN A 57 -14.69 17.39 8.27
CA GLN A 57 -13.45 17.75 7.61
C GLN A 57 -13.25 16.96 6.29
N ASN A 58 -13.52 15.65 6.29
CA ASN A 58 -13.41 14.83 5.06
C ASN A 58 -14.45 15.25 4.03
N VAL A 59 -15.69 15.51 4.46
CA VAL A 59 -16.75 15.98 3.54
C VAL A 59 -16.35 17.31 2.91
N ARG A 60 -15.92 18.29 3.72
CA ARG A 60 -15.44 19.59 3.19
C ARG A 60 -14.28 19.43 2.24
N LEU A 61 -13.28 18.61 2.59
CA LEU A 61 -12.13 18.34 1.74
C LEU A 61 -12.57 17.70 0.41
N THR A 62 -13.44 16.70 0.46
CA THR A 62 -13.97 16.03 -0.73
C THR A 62 -14.73 17.02 -1.63
N LEU A 63 -15.61 17.83 -1.05
CA LEU A 63 -16.37 18.83 -1.80
C LEU A 63 -15.46 19.89 -2.43
N LEU A 64 -14.48 20.39 -1.68
CA LEU A 64 -13.52 21.39 -2.19
C LEU A 64 -12.67 20.83 -3.33
N LEU A 65 -12.13 19.61 -3.18
CA LEU A 65 -11.34 18.98 -4.23
C LEU A 65 -12.18 18.67 -5.47
N THR A 66 -13.40 18.16 -5.29
CA THR A 66 -14.32 17.90 -6.40
C THR A 66 -14.70 19.19 -7.10
N ALA A 67 -15.03 20.24 -6.38
CA ALA A 67 -15.34 21.54 -6.95
C ALA A 67 -14.13 22.13 -7.70
N ALA A 68 -12.92 22.03 -7.14
CA ALA A 68 -11.70 22.49 -7.79
C ALA A 68 -11.42 21.72 -9.09
N LEU A 69 -11.58 20.41 -9.08
CA LEU A 69 -11.40 19.58 -10.29
C LEU A 69 -12.45 19.89 -11.37
N LEU A 70 -13.72 20.04 -11.00
CA LEU A 70 -14.78 20.46 -11.93
C LEU A 70 -14.50 21.84 -12.49
N LEU A 71 -14.04 22.78 -11.66
CA LEU A 71 -13.72 24.13 -12.10
C LEU A 71 -12.64 24.12 -13.20
N THR A 72 -11.65 23.26 -13.14
CA THR A 72 -10.61 23.15 -14.20
C THR A 72 -11.21 22.85 -15.56
N SER A 73 -12.26 22.02 -15.61
CA SER A 73 -12.95 21.67 -16.85
C SER A 73 -13.94 22.76 -17.29
N PHE A 74 -14.61 23.45 -16.36
CA PHE A 74 -15.53 24.55 -16.69
C PHE A 74 -14.82 25.80 -17.18
N VAL A 75 -13.59 26.04 -16.77
CA VAL A 75 -12.76 27.17 -17.29
C VAL A 75 -12.36 26.96 -18.74
N ASN A 76 -12.34 25.72 -19.21
CA ASN A 76 -11.99 25.35 -20.59
C ASN A 76 -13.17 24.69 -21.32
N PRO A 77 -14.31 25.41 -21.52
CA PRO A 77 -15.53 24.82 -22.07
C PRO A 77 -15.35 24.30 -23.53
N GLN A 78 -14.37 24.84 -24.26
CA GLN A 78 -14.02 24.40 -25.62
C GLN A 78 -13.46 22.95 -25.63
N ASN A 79 -12.96 22.44 -24.51
CA ASN A 79 -12.38 21.13 -24.42
C ASN A 79 -13.41 20.02 -24.14
N GLY A 80 -14.70 20.37 -23.95
CA GLY A 80 -15.75 19.43 -23.59
C GLY A 80 -15.58 18.87 -22.18
N ILE A 81 -16.55 18.07 -21.74
CA ILE A 81 -16.51 17.42 -20.41
C ILE A 81 -16.93 15.95 -20.52
N HIS A 82 -16.02 15.05 -20.20
CA HIS A 82 -16.26 13.62 -20.18
C HIS A 82 -17.00 13.19 -18.91
N ILE A 83 -18.31 13.09 -18.96
CA ILE A 83 -19.19 12.81 -17.80
C ILE A 83 -18.83 11.48 -17.11
N ASN A 84 -18.44 10.47 -17.88
CA ASN A 84 -18.05 9.16 -17.31
C ASN A 84 -16.88 9.29 -16.32
N ASP A 85 -15.91 10.16 -16.59
CA ASP A 85 -14.76 10.34 -15.71
C ASP A 85 -15.14 11.08 -14.43
N ILE A 86 -16.12 11.98 -14.49
CA ILE A 86 -16.71 12.59 -13.28
C ILE A 86 -17.40 11.54 -12.43
N VAL A 87 -18.17 10.64 -13.03
CA VAL A 87 -18.85 9.56 -12.31
C VAL A 87 -17.83 8.63 -11.63
N ILE A 88 -16.76 8.26 -12.34
CA ILE A 88 -15.67 7.45 -11.79
C ILE A 88 -15.02 8.17 -10.61
N TRP A 89 -14.72 9.46 -10.75
CA TRP A 89 -14.16 10.27 -9.69
C TRP A 89 -15.05 10.26 -8.44
N LEU A 90 -16.34 10.53 -8.62
CA LEU A 90 -17.31 10.55 -7.51
C LEU A 90 -17.43 9.19 -6.83
N CYS A 91 -17.44 8.10 -7.59
CA CYS A 91 -17.45 6.75 -7.05
C CYS A 91 -16.18 6.48 -6.23
N ASN A 92 -15.01 6.81 -6.74
CA ASN A 92 -13.73 6.56 -6.09
C ASN A 92 -13.59 7.35 -4.80
N ILE A 93 -13.83 8.66 -4.85
CA ILE A 93 -13.70 9.52 -3.67
C ILE A 93 -14.78 9.21 -2.62
N GLY A 94 -16.01 8.92 -3.07
CA GLY A 94 -17.12 8.50 -2.21
C GLY A 94 -16.81 7.18 -1.51
N TYR A 95 -16.26 6.21 -2.21
CA TYR A 95 -15.86 4.93 -1.64
C TYR A 95 -14.79 5.10 -0.54
N VAL A 96 -13.75 5.90 -0.81
CA VAL A 96 -12.71 6.17 0.18
C VAL A 96 -13.26 6.92 1.38
N LEU A 97 -14.19 7.87 1.17
CA LEU A 97 -14.87 8.58 2.26
C LEU A 97 -15.63 7.62 3.19
N VAL A 98 -16.33 6.63 2.62
CA VAL A 98 -17.02 5.57 3.38
C VAL A 98 -16.02 4.70 4.13
N LEU A 99 -14.94 4.25 3.47
CA LEU A 99 -13.89 3.49 4.13
C LEU A 99 -13.29 4.24 5.33
N GLN A 100 -12.93 5.50 5.15
CA GLN A 100 -12.38 6.35 6.20
C GLN A 100 -13.35 6.56 7.37
N SER A 101 -14.66 6.54 7.08
CA SER A 101 -15.72 6.73 8.08
C SER A 101 -16.07 5.46 8.86
N CYS A 102 -15.69 4.29 8.37
CA CYS A 102 -16.06 2.99 8.93
C CYS A 102 -14.88 2.19 9.49
N ILE A 103 -13.67 2.42 8.99
CA ILE A 103 -12.48 1.65 9.32
C ILE A 103 -11.39 2.58 9.86
N GLY A 104 -10.62 2.12 10.87
CA GLY A 104 -9.45 2.85 11.36
C GLY A 104 -8.24 2.70 10.43
N TYR A 105 -7.34 3.70 10.42
CA TYR A 105 -6.19 3.71 9.50
C TYR A 105 -5.24 2.51 9.71
N ARG A 106 -4.97 2.12 10.95
CA ARG A 106 -4.13 0.96 11.25
C ARG A 106 -4.78 -0.34 10.78
N THR A 107 -6.11 -0.47 10.96
CA THR A 107 -6.89 -1.61 10.45
C THR A 107 -6.82 -1.65 8.93
N TYR A 108 -7.01 -0.51 8.25
CA TYR A 108 -6.85 -0.40 6.81
C TYR A 108 -5.46 -0.84 6.34
N MET A 109 -4.38 -0.31 6.94
CA MET A 109 -3.00 -0.70 6.57
C MET A 109 -2.79 -2.21 6.68
N ARG A 110 -3.31 -2.84 7.76
CA ARG A 110 -3.20 -4.29 7.98
C ARG A 110 -3.96 -5.10 6.93
N LEU A 111 -5.17 -4.68 6.59
CA LEU A 111 -6.00 -5.36 5.60
C LEU A 111 -5.43 -5.19 4.20
N TYR A 112 -5.05 -3.97 3.84
CA TYR A 112 -4.37 -3.67 2.59
C TYR A 112 -3.12 -4.55 2.40
N THR A 113 -2.26 -4.61 3.41
CA THR A 113 -1.05 -5.45 3.36
C THR A 113 -1.39 -6.93 3.18
N LYS A 114 -2.46 -7.44 3.82
CA LYS A 114 -2.88 -8.84 3.62
C LYS A 114 -3.37 -9.10 2.20
N VAL A 115 -4.12 -8.17 1.63
CA VAL A 115 -4.56 -8.23 0.22
C VAL A 115 -3.34 -8.27 -0.70
N MET A 116 -2.37 -7.39 -0.48
CA MET A 116 -1.15 -7.33 -1.30
C MET A 116 -0.21 -8.53 -1.08
N LEU A 117 -0.20 -9.15 0.10
CA LEU A 117 0.53 -10.40 0.31
C LEU A 117 -0.11 -11.56 -0.45
N ALA A 118 -1.43 -11.64 -0.49
CA ALA A 118 -2.13 -12.66 -1.29
C ALA A 118 -1.88 -12.44 -2.79
N GLU A 119 -1.97 -11.19 -3.24
CA GLU A 119 -1.62 -10.79 -4.62
C GLU A 119 -0.17 -11.16 -4.97
N ALA A 120 0.79 -10.84 -4.11
CA ALA A 120 2.20 -11.14 -4.32
C ALA A 120 2.47 -12.64 -4.48
N VAL A 121 1.77 -13.51 -3.73
CA VAL A 121 1.86 -14.97 -3.92
C VAL A 121 1.32 -15.36 -5.29
N ILE A 122 0.12 -14.90 -5.64
CA ILE A 122 -0.55 -15.24 -6.90
C ILE A 122 0.28 -14.75 -8.08
N SER A 123 0.74 -13.50 -8.03
CA SER A 123 1.51 -12.88 -9.12
C SER A 123 2.87 -13.54 -9.33
N LEU A 124 3.58 -13.93 -8.25
CA LEU A 124 4.84 -14.65 -8.37
C LEU A 124 4.66 -16.05 -8.96
N ILE A 125 3.64 -16.80 -8.51
CA ILE A 125 3.34 -18.13 -9.06
C ILE A 125 3.05 -17.99 -10.55
N SER A 126 2.23 -17.03 -10.93
CA SER A 126 1.84 -16.79 -12.31
C SER A 126 3.01 -16.35 -13.18
N PHE A 127 3.85 -15.46 -12.66
CA PHE A 127 5.07 -15.01 -13.31
C PHE A 127 6.04 -16.16 -13.57
N VAL A 128 6.23 -17.03 -12.57
CA VAL A 128 7.11 -18.20 -12.75
C VAL A 128 6.52 -19.19 -13.76
N ILE A 129 5.24 -19.53 -13.64
CA ILE A 129 4.61 -20.54 -14.51
C ILE A 129 4.39 -19.97 -15.92
N GLY A 130 3.82 -18.78 -16.04
CA GLY A 130 3.46 -18.19 -17.33
C GLY A 130 4.64 -17.62 -18.09
N ASP A 131 5.44 -16.76 -17.43
CA ASP A 131 6.51 -16.04 -18.11
C ASP A 131 7.82 -16.81 -18.14
N LEU A 132 8.30 -17.32 -16.99
CA LEU A 132 9.62 -17.96 -16.95
C LEU A 132 9.60 -19.39 -17.53
N LEU A 133 8.56 -20.17 -17.25
CA LEU A 133 8.43 -21.54 -17.75
C LEU A 133 7.63 -21.63 -19.05
N SER A 134 7.01 -20.53 -19.50
CA SER A 134 6.18 -20.47 -20.71
C SER A 134 5.11 -21.55 -20.78
N LEU A 135 4.59 -21.99 -19.62
CA LEU A 135 3.54 -22.97 -19.54
C LEU A 135 2.18 -22.33 -19.81
N PRO A 136 1.30 -22.96 -20.61
CA PRO A 136 -0.04 -22.44 -20.87
C PRO A 136 -0.83 -22.41 -19.56
N LEU A 137 -1.22 -21.23 -19.13
CA LEU A 137 -2.09 -21.07 -17.98
C LEU A 137 -3.55 -21.18 -18.44
N PRO A 138 -4.29 -22.19 -17.99
CA PRO A 138 -5.57 -22.60 -18.62
C PRO A 138 -6.75 -21.73 -18.19
N LEU A 139 -6.63 -20.42 -17.99
CA LEU A 139 -7.70 -19.63 -17.40
C LEU A 139 -8.00 -18.37 -18.22
N LEU A 140 -9.27 -18.08 -18.31
CA LEU A 140 -9.97 -16.91 -18.88
C LEU A 140 -9.05 -15.87 -19.54
N HIS A 141 -8.97 -16.01 -20.81
CA HIS A 141 -8.20 -15.18 -21.74
C HIS A 141 -9.12 -14.05 -22.21
N TYR A 142 -8.80 -12.82 -21.86
CA TYR A 142 -9.48 -11.67 -22.38
C TYR A 142 -8.47 -10.71 -22.98
N GLU A 143 -8.53 -10.50 -24.28
CA GLU A 143 -7.70 -9.55 -24.99
C GLU A 143 -8.26 -8.14 -24.81
N VAL A 144 -7.56 -7.31 -24.03
CA VAL A 144 -8.00 -5.95 -23.73
C VAL A 144 -7.63 -4.98 -24.84
N SER A 145 -6.59 -5.31 -25.62
CA SER A 145 -6.11 -4.47 -26.71
C SER A 145 -5.41 -5.34 -27.77
N SER A 146 -5.64 -5.03 -29.03
CA SER A 146 -4.98 -5.68 -30.18
C SER A 146 -3.44 -5.48 -30.22
N VAL A 147 -2.92 -4.56 -29.42
CA VAL A 147 -1.48 -4.24 -29.37
C VAL A 147 -0.79 -4.97 -28.22
N ASN A 148 -1.50 -5.19 -27.11
CA ASN A 148 -0.97 -5.85 -25.92
C ASN A 148 -1.98 -6.91 -25.52
N GLY A 149 -1.73 -8.20 -25.82
CA GLY A 149 -2.56 -9.29 -25.35
C GLY A 149 -2.55 -9.34 -23.82
N PHE A 150 -3.59 -8.80 -23.20
CA PHE A 150 -3.81 -8.89 -21.77
C PHE A 150 -4.72 -10.08 -21.50
N TYR A 151 -4.26 -10.97 -20.65
CA TYR A 151 -5.04 -12.12 -20.21
C TYR A 151 -5.71 -11.80 -18.88
N LEU A 152 -7.03 -11.82 -18.85
CA LEU A 152 -7.79 -11.67 -17.62
C LEU A 152 -7.72 -12.97 -16.82
N THR A 153 -6.67 -13.09 -16.04
CA THR A 153 -6.49 -14.16 -15.06
C THR A 153 -6.28 -13.49 -13.70
N PRO A 154 -6.37 -14.18 -12.56
CA PRO A 154 -5.95 -13.64 -11.27
C PRO A 154 -4.48 -13.22 -11.24
N TYR A 155 -3.76 -13.51 -12.29
CA TYR A 155 -2.36 -13.19 -12.53
C TYR A 155 -2.26 -12.56 -13.92
N PHE A 156 -1.66 -11.41 -13.98
CA PHE A 156 -1.37 -10.72 -15.22
C PHE A 156 0.06 -10.94 -15.61
N THR A 157 0.27 -11.45 -16.82
CA THR A 157 1.53 -11.35 -17.50
C THR A 157 1.35 -10.42 -18.68
N LEU A 158 2.14 -9.37 -18.75
CA LEU A 158 2.26 -8.55 -19.95
C LEU A 158 2.97 -9.36 -21.03
N GLY A 159 2.21 -10.08 -21.83
CA GLY A 159 2.70 -10.65 -23.06
C GLY A 159 2.90 -9.55 -24.09
N TRP A 160 4.08 -8.98 -24.15
CA TRP A 160 4.49 -8.20 -25.33
C TRP A 160 4.78 -9.20 -26.44
N LEU A 161 3.81 -9.43 -27.29
CA LEU A 161 3.82 -10.49 -28.30
C LEU A 161 4.98 -10.43 -29.30
N ASN A 162 5.78 -9.37 -29.37
CA ASN A 162 6.81 -9.20 -30.39
C ASN A 162 8.16 -8.68 -29.92
N ILE A 163 8.41 -8.59 -28.62
CA ILE A 163 9.72 -8.17 -28.13
C ILE A 163 10.24 -9.23 -27.16
N PRO A 164 11.28 -10.00 -27.50
CA PRO A 164 11.91 -10.95 -26.59
C PRO A 164 12.74 -10.20 -25.54
N VAL A 165 12.09 -9.36 -24.73
CA VAL A 165 12.80 -8.51 -23.78
C VAL A 165 12.15 -8.61 -22.42
N PHE A 166 12.84 -9.31 -21.53
CA PHE A 166 12.63 -9.30 -20.09
C PHE A 166 11.19 -9.43 -19.62
N HIS A 167 10.80 -10.65 -19.36
CA HIS A 167 9.61 -10.97 -18.60
C HIS A 167 9.58 -10.15 -17.30
N ARG A 168 8.50 -9.43 -17.03
CA ARG A 168 8.35 -8.52 -15.90
C ARG A 168 7.04 -8.76 -15.20
N ASN A 169 7.06 -8.93 -13.88
CA ASN A 169 5.86 -9.17 -13.11
C ASN A 169 5.01 -7.89 -12.95
N ALA A 170 3.88 -7.82 -13.65
CA ALA A 170 2.90 -6.75 -13.53
C ALA A 170 1.77 -7.05 -12.52
N GLY A 171 1.68 -8.29 -12.02
CA GLY A 171 0.60 -8.72 -11.14
C GLY A 171 -0.78 -8.46 -11.76
N MET A 172 -1.72 -7.98 -10.96
CA MET A 172 -3.06 -7.59 -11.44
C MET A 172 -3.15 -6.15 -11.98
N PHE A 173 -2.03 -5.47 -12.18
CA PHE A 173 -1.97 -4.08 -12.61
C PHE A 173 -1.61 -3.96 -14.08
N ASN A 174 -1.84 -2.79 -14.67
CA ASN A 174 -1.57 -2.53 -16.09
C ASN A 174 -0.12 -2.77 -16.49
N GLU A 175 0.79 -2.47 -15.56
CA GLU A 175 2.22 -2.54 -15.82
C GLU A 175 3.02 -2.74 -14.53
N PRO A 176 4.25 -3.23 -14.65
CA PRO A 176 5.15 -3.42 -13.52
C PRO A 176 5.42 -2.15 -12.71
N GLY A 177 5.34 -0.97 -13.37
CA GLY A 177 5.46 0.33 -12.72
C GLY A 177 4.34 0.60 -11.73
N SER A 178 3.10 0.26 -12.07
CA SER A 178 1.96 0.36 -11.16
C SER A 178 2.03 -0.70 -10.06
N HIS A 179 2.35 -1.96 -10.39
CA HIS A 179 2.43 -3.05 -9.42
C HIS A 179 3.39 -2.73 -8.27
N GLN A 180 4.61 -2.25 -8.59
CA GLN A 180 5.59 -1.93 -7.56
C GLN A 180 5.13 -0.83 -6.60
N ILE A 181 4.26 0.10 -7.02
CA ILE A 181 3.71 1.15 -6.14
C ILE A 181 2.94 0.51 -5.00
N PHE A 182 2.00 -0.37 -5.33
CA PHE A 182 1.16 -1.03 -4.34
C PHE A 182 1.98 -1.94 -3.41
N LEU A 183 2.97 -2.66 -3.95
CA LEU A 183 3.87 -3.52 -3.17
C LEU A 183 4.77 -2.72 -2.22
N ASN A 184 5.36 -1.60 -2.66
CA ASN A 184 6.21 -0.76 -1.81
C ASN A 184 5.43 -0.15 -0.64
N PHE A 185 4.18 0.28 -0.86
CA PHE A 185 3.32 0.74 0.24
C PHE A 185 2.89 -0.40 1.17
N ALA A 186 2.63 -1.61 0.64
CA ALA A 186 2.37 -2.77 1.48
C ALA A 186 3.57 -3.12 2.38
N LEU A 187 4.78 -3.07 1.83
CA LEU A 187 6.02 -3.26 2.58
C LEU A 187 6.22 -2.18 3.65
N LEU A 188 6.00 -0.89 3.29
CA LEU A 188 6.03 0.21 4.24
C LEU A 188 5.04 -0.01 5.39
N PHE A 189 3.80 -0.36 5.11
CA PHE A 189 2.77 -0.61 6.10
C PHE A 189 3.08 -1.81 6.99
N LEU A 190 3.56 -2.91 6.40
CA LEU A 190 4.01 -4.09 7.12
C LEU A 190 5.10 -3.75 8.13
N MET A 191 6.13 -3.04 7.68
CA MET A 191 7.28 -2.67 8.51
C MET A 191 6.97 -1.55 9.51
N SER A 192 5.91 -0.78 9.28
CA SER A 192 5.45 0.30 10.18
C SER A 192 4.59 -0.21 11.34
N ASP A 193 4.00 -1.39 11.26
CA ASP A 193 3.18 -1.94 12.35
C ASP A 193 4.07 -2.53 13.48
N GLU A 194 4.04 -1.88 14.65
CA GLU A 194 4.79 -2.32 15.85
C GLU A 194 4.39 -3.71 16.32
N THR A 195 3.15 -4.12 16.06
CA THR A 195 2.61 -5.43 16.48
C THR A 195 2.95 -6.55 15.49
N ARG A 196 3.67 -6.23 14.40
CA ARG A 196 3.92 -7.15 13.28
C ARG A 196 2.63 -7.74 12.72
N MET A 197 1.55 -6.96 12.73
CA MET A 197 0.21 -7.39 12.31
C MET A 197 -0.30 -8.67 13.02
N GLY A 198 0.20 -8.93 14.24
CA GLY A 198 -0.11 -10.15 15.00
C GLY A 198 0.61 -11.42 14.50
N MET A 199 1.52 -11.30 13.54
CA MET A 199 2.28 -12.45 13.01
C MET A 199 3.42 -12.87 13.92
N SER A 200 3.75 -14.18 13.92
CA SER A 200 4.99 -14.68 14.51
C SER A 200 6.20 -14.08 13.79
N LYS A 201 7.36 -14.02 14.48
CA LYS A 201 8.60 -13.47 13.89
C LYS A 201 8.96 -14.15 12.55
N LYS A 202 8.81 -15.47 12.47
CA LYS A 202 9.10 -16.23 11.24
C LYS A 202 8.16 -15.83 10.10
N LYS A 203 6.83 -15.79 10.33
CA LYS A 203 5.84 -15.39 9.34
C LYS A 203 6.06 -13.94 8.88
N TYR A 204 6.40 -13.04 9.80
CA TYR A 204 6.69 -11.63 9.50
C TYR A 204 7.93 -11.49 8.59
N CYS A 205 9.02 -12.22 8.87
CA CYS A 205 10.21 -12.20 8.00
C CYS A 205 9.90 -12.75 6.61
N TRP A 206 9.12 -13.85 6.52
CA TRP A 206 8.68 -14.39 5.24
C TRP A 206 7.80 -13.41 4.45
N ALA A 207 6.89 -12.70 5.10
CA ALA A 207 6.05 -11.69 4.46
C ALA A 207 6.88 -10.53 3.88
N ILE A 208 7.91 -10.06 4.61
CA ILE A 208 8.85 -9.05 4.10
C ILE A 208 9.62 -9.61 2.89
N ALA A 209 10.17 -10.81 3.01
CA ALA A 209 10.92 -11.43 1.93
C ALA A 209 10.07 -11.62 0.66
N LEU A 210 8.82 -12.07 0.83
CA LEU A 210 7.85 -12.22 -0.26
C LEU A 210 7.63 -10.91 -1.00
N LEU A 211 7.31 -9.82 -0.28
CA LEU A 211 7.09 -8.50 -0.90
C LEU A 211 8.35 -8.00 -1.60
N ILE A 212 9.53 -8.14 -1.00
CA ILE A 212 10.81 -7.73 -1.63
C ILE A 212 11.05 -8.52 -2.92
N VAL A 213 10.90 -9.84 -2.89
CA VAL A 213 11.09 -10.69 -4.08
C VAL A 213 10.09 -10.32 -5.17
N THR A 214 8.83 -10.05 -4.81
CA THR A 214 7.83 -9.61 -5.77
C THR A 214 8.16 -8.23 -6.35
N ILE A 215 8.64 -7.27 -5.54
CA ILE A 215 9.11 -5.97 -6.05
C ILE A 215 10.28 -6.16 -7.02
N LEU A 216 11.24 -7.02 -6.69
CA LEU A 216 12.38 -7.31 -7.56
C LEU A 216 11.94 -7.94 -8.88
N SER A 217 10.95 -8.83 -8.87
CA SER A 217 10.43 -9.47 -10.09
C SER A 217 9.72 -8.49 -11.04
N THR A 218 9.32 -7.30 -10.58
CA THR A 218 8.77 -6.26 -11.45
C THR A 218 9.81 -5.67 -12.40
N LEU A 219 11.10 -5.83 -12.12
CA LEU A 219 12.21 -5.23 -12.86
C LEU A 219 11.98 -3.73 -13.16
N SER A 220 11.32 -3.03 -12.22
CA SER A 220 11.06 -1.60 -12.30
C SER A 220 12.17 -0.81 -11.62
N THR A 221 12.90 0.01 -12.38
CA THR A 221 13.95 0.89 -11.82
C THR A 221 13.40 1.79 -10.72
N THR A 222 12.22 2.40 -10.95
CA THR A 222 11.54 3.19 -9.92
C THR A 222 11.14 2.34 -8.74
N GLY A 223 10.72 1.08 -8.96
CA GLY A 223 10.40 0.13 -7.89
C GLY A 223 11.57 -0.12 -6.96
N PHE A 224 12.79 -0.22 -7.51
CA PHE A 224 14.00 -0.41 -6.71
C PHE A 224 14.37 0.85 -5.92
N ILE A 225 14.22 2.04 -6.52
CA ILE A 225 14.42 3.31 -5.83
C ILE A 225 13.39 3.44 -4.67
N CYS A 226 12.12 3.16 -4.93
CA CYS A 226 11.07 3.16 -3.92
C CYS A 226 11.34 2.17 -2.79
N LEU A 227 11.83 0.96 -3.10
CA LEU A 227 12.26 -0.03 -2.12
C LEU A 227 13.36 0.54 -1.21
N GLY A 228 14.39 1.18 -1.79
CA GLY A 228 15.43 1.86 -1.03
C GLY A 228 14.87 2.94 -0.11
N VAL A 229 13.95 3.77 -0.62
CA VAL A 229 13.26 4.81 0.18
C VAL A 229 12.44 4.20 1.32
N VAL A 230 11.71 3.10 1.09
CA VAL A 230 10.97 2.38 2.15
C VAL A 230 11.91 1.91 3.24
N LEU A 231 13.01 1.25 2.88
CA LEU A 231 13.98 0.72 3.85
C LEU A 231 14.62 1.85 4.66
N LEU A 232 15.02 2.95 4.01
CA LEU A 232 15.56 4.13 4.69
C LEU A 232 14.52 4.78 5.60
N THR A 233 13.29 4.94 5.13
CA THR A 233 12.17 5.51 5.91
C THR A 233 11.95 4.73 7.20
N VAL A 234 11.87 3.41 7.12
CA VAL A 234 11.69 2.55 8.29
C VAL A 234 12.89 2.62 9.24
N ALA A 235 14.10 2.84 8.72
CA ALA A 235 15.30 3.02 9.54
C ALA A 235 15.26 4.31 10.39
N PHE A 236 14.48 5.32 10.01
CA PHE A 236 14.28 6.56 10.76
C PHE A 236 13.15 6.49 11.79
N ARG A 237 12.49 5.35 11.98
CA ARG A 237 11.45 5.20 13.01
C ARG A 237 11.96 5.56 14.41
N LYS A 238 11.07 6.15 15.23
CA LYS A 238 11.39 6.57 16.60
C LYS A 238 11.83 5.41 17.50
N LYS A 239 11.25 4.21 17.27
CA LYS A 239 11.51 3.00 18.10
C LYS A 239 12.41 1.98 17.38
N GLY A 240 13.32 2.42 16.54
CA GLY A 240 14.05 1.54 15.61
C GLY A 240 15.01 0.51 16.21
N GLY A 241 15.47 0.63 17.44
CA GLY A 241 16.31 -0.35 18.16
C GLY A 241 17.39 -1.06 17.30
N LYS A 242 17.72 -2.32 17.67
CA LYS A 242 18.65 -3.18 16.92
C LYS A 242 18.19 -3.46 15.48
N MET A 243 16.88 -3.54 15.28
CA MET A 243 16.28 -3.79 13.94
C MET A 243 16.52 -2.65 12.96
N ALA A 244 16.50 -1.37 13.40
CA ALA A 244 16.82 -0.24 12.54
C ALA A 244 18.27 -0.27 12.05
N ARG A 245 19.20 -0.75 12.87
CA ARG A 245 20.61 -0.92 12.48
C ARG A 245 20.76 -2.01 11.40
N SER A 246 20.08 -3.15 11.57
CA SER A 246 20.07 -4.23 10.57
C SER A 246 19.43 -3.79 9.26
N ILE A 247 18.34 -3.00 9.31
CA ILE A 247 17.69 -2.46 8.11
C ILE A 247 18.61 -1.46 7.40
N LYS A 248 19.31 -0.57 8.13
CA LYS A 248 20.29 0.35 7.53
C LYS A 248 21.40 -0.42 6.82
N MET A 249 21.91 -1.48 7.45
CA MET A 249 22.92 -2.35 6.85
C MET A 249 22.36 -3.06 5.61
N ALA A 250 21.16 -3.64 5.70
CA ALA A 250 20.52 -4.32 4.57
C ALA A 250 20.22 -3.34 3.42
N ALA A 251 19.77 -2.12 3.70
CA ALA A 251 19.55 -1.08 2.70
C ALA A 251 20.87 -0.65 2.03
N PHE A 252 21.95 -0.51 2.81
CA PHE A 252 23.28 -0.20 2.30
C PHE A 252 23.80 -1.33 1.41
N VAL A 253 23.72 -2.58 1.88
CA VAL A 253 24.12 -3.77 1.09
C VAL A 253 23.27 -3.89 -0.18
N GLY A 254 21.96 -3.66 -0.08
CA GLY A 254 21.07 -3.65 -1.24
C GLY A 254 21.44 -2.59 -2.28
N LEU A 255 21.77 -1.37 -1.85
CA LEU A 255 22.27 -0.30 -2.72
C LEU A 255 23.61 -0.68 -3.38
N VAL A 256 24.55 -1.25 -2.61
CA VAL A 256 25.82 -1.73 -3.15
C VAL A 256 25.59 -2.85 -4.15
N LEU A 257 24.72 -3.82 -3.86
CA LEU A 257 24.37 -4.91 -4.79
C LEU A 257 23.70 -4.37 -6.06
N LEU A 258 22.79 -3.41 -5.96
CA LEU A 258 22.19 -2.75 -7.13
C LEU A 258 23.26 -2.04 -7.97
N PHE A 259 24.18 -1.36 -7.33
CA PHE A 259 25.31 -0.71 -8.03
C PHE A 259 26.23 -1.74 -8.70
N VAL A 260 26.54 -2.87 -8.04
CA VAL A 260 27.35 -3.96 -8.61
C VAL A 260 26.59 -4.63 -9.76
N ILE A 261 25.31 -4.96 -9.59
CA ILE A 261 24.48 -5.55 -10.67
C ILE A 261 24.44 -4.59 -11.86
N GLU A 262 24.28 -3.29 -11.62
CA GLU A 262 24.29 -2.29 -12.66
C GLU A 262 25.61 -2.22 -13.38
N SER A 263 26.73 -2.19 -12.63
CA SER A 263 28.08 -2.18 -13.20
C SER A 263 28.38 -3.41 -14.08
N VAL A 264 27.77 -4.55 -13.75
CA VAL A 264 27.92 -5.81 -14.51
C VAL A 264 26.96 -5.90 -15.70
N THR A 265 25.71 -5.46 -15.51
CA THR A 265 24.66 -5.67 -16.53
C THR A 265 24.46 -4.47 -17.45
N GLY A 266 24.85 -3.26 -17.03
CA GLY A 266 24.65 -2.00 -17.77
C GLY A 266 23.17 -1.76 -18.14
N VAL A 267 22.22 -2.33 -17.38
CA VAL A 267 20.78 -2.23 -17.68
C VAL A 267 20.27 -0.81 -17.56
N VAL A 268 20.74 -0.07 -16.53
CA VAL A 268 20.36 1.33 -16.33
C VAL A 268 21.06 2.19 -17.37
N GLU A 269 22.34 1.93 -17.64
CA GLU A 269 23.09 2.63 -18.69
C GLU A 269 22.44 2.47 -20.06
N ARG A 270 22.05 1.25 -20.44
CA ARG A 270 21.29 1.01 -21.70
C ARG A 270 19.93 1.72 -21.72
N LYS A 271 19.25 1.81 -20.58
CA LYS A 271 17.97 2.55 -20.46
C LYS A 271 18.15 4.07 -20.48
N ILE A 272 19.28 4.59 -19.98
CA ILE A 272 19.57 6.03 -19.90
C ILE A 272 20.31 6.51 -21.16
N VAL A 273 21.32 5.75 -21.62
CA VAL A 273 22.26 6.16 -22.67
C VAL A 273 21.92 5.58 -24.04
N GLY A 274 20.94 4.69 -24.14
CA GLY A 274 20.49 4.11 -25.41
C GLY A 274 20.20 5.21 -26.43
N ARG A 275 21.20 5.52 -27.25
CA ARG A 275 21.26 6.65 -28.18
C ARG A 275 20.27 6.58 -29.35
N ASN A 276 19.60 5.46 -29.51
CA ASN A 276 18.62 5.27 -30.59
C ASN A 276 17.21 5.24 -29.98
N SER A 277 16.57 6.42 -29.92
CA SER A 277 15.13 6.68 -29.90
C SER A 277 14.27 5.63 -29.17
N GLY A 278 14.10 5.73 -27.88
CA GLY A 278 13.10 4.95 -27.18
C GLY A 278 13.46 4.41 -25.79
N GLY A 279 14.54 4.87 -25.17
CA GLY A 279 14.82 4.52 -23.79
C GLY A 279 13.72 5.07 -22.87
N SER A 280 13.09 4.20 -22.06
CA SER A 280 11.99 4.56 -21.15
C SER A 280 12.26 5.82 -20.29
N PHE A 281 13.51 6.12 -20.00
CA PHE A 281 13.90 7.35 -19.28
C PHE A 281 13.72 8.59 -20.14
N TYR A 282 14.21 8.58 -21.39
CA TYR A 282 14.11 9.72 -22.30
C TYR A 282 12.66 10.04 -22.65
N THR A 283 11.85 9.01 -22.89
CA THR A 283 10.41 9.17 -23.09
C THR A 283 9.75 9.83 -21.88
N ARG A 284 9.99 9.32 -20.66
CA ARG A 284 9.41 9.91 -19.44
C ARG A 284 9.92 11.33 -19.17
N TRP A 285 11.16 11.63 -19.53
CA TRP A 285 11.73 12.96 -19.40
C TRP A 285 11.01 13.93 -20.34
N ASN A 286 10.89 13.57 -21.62
CA ASN A 286 10.15 14.38 -22.59
C ASN A 286 8.68 14.54 -22.20
N ASP A 287 8.00 13.44 -21.83
CA ASP A 287 6.62 13.46 -21.36
C ASP A 287 6.44 14.41 -20.17
N THR A 288 7.43 14.44 -19.27
CA THR A 288 7.40 15.35 -18.10
C THR A 288 7.42 16.80 -18.54
N PHE A 289 8.36 17.17 -19.44
CA PHE A 289 8.45 18.54 -19.93
C PHE A 289 7.23 18.92 -20.73
N SER A 290 6.77 18.08 -21.64
CA SER A 290 5.57 18.34 -22.43
C SER A 290 4.33 18.52 -21.56
N GLY A 291 4.15 17.68 -20.52
CA GLY A 291 3.04 17.84 -19.59
C GLY A 291 3.07 19.16 -18.83
N PHE A 292 4.28 19.62 -18.42
CA PHE A 292 4.44 20.93 -17.79
C PHE A 292 4.24 22.06 -18.79
N GLU A 293 4.76 21.97 -20.02
CA GLU A 293 4.61 22.97 -21.07
C GLU A 293 3.13 23.20 -21.38
N ILE A 294 2.38 22.14 -21.66
CA ILE A 294 0.95 22.21 -21.92
C ILE A 294 0.18 22.78 -20.70
N GLY A 295 0.56 22.36 -19.48
CA GLY A 295 -0.06 22.88 -18.26
C GLY A 295 0.22 24.35 -18.00
N LEU A 296 1.36 24.87 -18.45
CA LEU A 296 1.73 26.29 -18.33
C LEU A 296 1.01 27.21 -19.31
N GLU A 297 0.40 26.69 -20.37
CA GLU A 297 -0.49 27.47 -21.23
C GLU A 297 -1.74 27.95 -20.47
N SER A 298 -2.17 27.16 -19.46
CA SER A 298 -3.25 27.51 -18.54
C SER A 298 -2.83 27.20 -17.10
N PRO A 299 -1.98 28.03 -16.47
CA PRO A 299 -1.30 27.68 -15.22
C PRO A 299 -2.25 27.57 -14.00
N ILE A 300 -3.44 28.12 -14.08
CA ILE A 300 -4.46 28.08 -13.02
C ILE A 300 -5.35 26.85 -13.13
N ALA A 301 -5.80 26.52 -14.36
CA ALA A 301 -6.82 25.51 -14.59
C ALA A 301 -6.35 24.32 -15.43
N GLY A 302 -5.18 24.41 -16.09
CA GLY A 302 -4.72 23.41 -17.05
C GLY A 302 -5.66 23.30 -18.25
N GLN A 303 -5.70 22.10 -18.84
CA GLN A 303 -6.57 21.80 -19.99
C GLN A 303 -7.95 21.25 -19.59
N GLY A 304 -8.18 21.04 -18.29
CA GLY A 304 -9.38 20.39 -17.73
C GLY A 304 -9.19 18.89 -17.53
N ILE A 305 -9.30 18.44 -16.28
CA ILE A 305 -9.07 17.02 -15.95
C ILE A 305 -10.08 16.08 -16.59
N PHE A 306 -11.28 16.55 -16.86
CA PHE A 306 -12.36 15.80 -17.50
C PHE A 306 -12.55 16.18 -18.98
N SER A 307 -11.50 16.68 -19.64
CA SER A 307 -11.53 17.11 -21.04
C SER A 307 -11.75 15.94 -21.99
N GLU A 308 -12.71 16.08 -22.92
CA GLU A 308 -12.95 15.13 -24.02
C GLU A 308 -11.84 15.22 -25.07
N ARG A 309 -11.22 16.39 -25.23
CA ARG A 309 -10.20 16.67 -26.26
C ARG A 309 -8.78 16.32 -25.83
N LYS A 310 -8.60 15.60 -24.73
CA LYS A 310 -7.26 15.29 -24.18
C LYS A 310 -6.32 14.66 -25.22
N ALA A 311 -6.83 13.73 -26.04
CA ALA A 311 -6.04 13.10 -27.09
C ALA A 311 -5.66 14.08 -28.21
N GLU A 312 -6.57 15.00 -28.59
CA GLU A 312 -6.32 16.02 -29.59
C GLU A 312 -5.27 17.02 -29.13
N ILE A 313 -5.36 17.50 -27.87
CA ILE A 313 -4.40 18.41 -27.25
C ILE A 313 -2.99 17.79 -27.27
N LEU A 314 -2.88 16.50 -26.93
CA LEU A 314 -1.60 15.81 -26.98
C LEU A 314 -1.05 15.75 -28.42
N LEU A 315 -1.90 15.47 -29.42
CA LEU A 315 -1.50 15.43 -30.83
C LEU A 315 -1.07 16.81 -31.34
N GLU A 316 -1.76 17.88 -30.98
CA GLU A 316 -1.40 19.27 -31.31
C GLU A 316 0.02 19.59 -30.83
N HIS A 317 0.42 19.07 -29.64
CA HIS A 317 1.75 19.21 -29.08
C HIS A 317 2.74 18.11 -29.53
N ARG A 318 2.36 17.25 -30.49
CA ARG A 318 3.17 16.14 -31.02
C ARG A 318 3.59 15.13 -29.93
N VAL A 319 2.76 14.97 -28.92
CA VAL A 319 2.93 14.03 -27.82
C VAL A 319 1.90 12.92 -27.96
N GLN A 320 2.33 11.66 -27.80
CA GLN A 320 1.39 10.53 -27.88
C GLN A 320 0.71 10.27 -26.54
N ASN A 321 1.44 10.44 -25.45
CA ASN A 321 0.96 10.19 -24.09
C ASN A 321 1.88 10.88 -23.07
N ILE A 322 1.33 11.25 -21.91
CA ILE A 322 2.11 11.70 -20.76
C ILE A 322 2.22 10.55 -19.77
N SER A 323 3.35 9.85 -19.78
CA SER A 323 3.60 8.70 -18.91
C SER A 323 3.91 9.08 -17.45
N ASN A 324 4.32 10.33 -17.19
CA ASN A 324 4.53 10.88 -15.86
C ASN A 324 3.21 11.35 -15.27
N GLY A 325 2.72 10.68 -14.23
CA GLY A 325 1.43 10.99 -13.62
C GLY A 325 1.35 12.42 -13.05
N PHE A 326 2.41 12.92 -12.42
CA PHE A 326 2.40 14.28 -11.87
C PHE A 326 2.36 15.34 -12.99
N ALA A 327 3.13 15.14 -14.05
CA ALA A 327 3.11 16.03 -15.22
C ALA A 327 1.74 16.00 -15.93
N ALA A 328 1.13 14.82 -16.05
CA ALA A 328 -0.24 14.69 -16.55
C ALA A 328 -1.24 15.46 -15.68
N PHE A 329 -1.08 15.40 -14.34
CA PHE A 329 -1.94 16.15 -13.43
C PHE A 329 -1.75 17.67 -13.55
N VAL A 330 -0.51 18.13 -13.78
CA VAL A 330 -0.22 19.55 -14.07
C VAL A 330 -0.83 19.96 -15.42
N MET A 331 -0.69 19.15 -16.45
CA MET A 331 -1.33 19.37 -17.74
C MET A 331 -2.85 19.54 -17.59
N ASP A 332 -3.47 18.63 -16.84
CA ASP A 332 -4.92 18.57 -16.67
C ASP A 332 -5.48 19.70 -15.80
N THR A 333 -4.71 20.19 -14.81
CA THR A 333 -5.26 21.07 -13.76
C THR A 333 -4.45 22.35 -13.48
N GLY A 334 -3.39 22.60 -14.25
CA GLY A 334 -2.47 23.71 -14.01
C GLY A 334 -1.54 23.43 -12.84
N LEU A 335 -0.92 24.47 -12.28
CA LEU A 335 0.09 24.35 -11.21
C LEU A 335 -0.49 24.40 -9.79
N ILE A 336 -1.59 25.12 -9.61
CA ILE A 336 -2.13 25.43 -8.28
C ILE A 336 -2.67 24.18 -7.60
N LEU A 337 -3.52 23.42 -8.30
CA LEU A 337 -4.18 22.25 -7.71
C LEU A 337 -3.20 21.13 -7.36
N PRO A 338 -2.21 20.77 -8.21
CA PRO A 338 -1.14 19.83 -7.83
C PRO A 338 -0.35 20.27 -6.60
N ALA A 339 -0.01 21.56 -6.47
CA ALA A 339 0.69 22.07 -5.28
C ALA A 339 -0.16 21.93 -4.01
N VAL A 340 -1.45 22.30 -4.08
CA VAL A 340 -2.40 22.13 -2.97
C VAL A 340 -2.57 20.64 -2.64
N TRP A 341 -2.67 19.77 -3.65
CA TRP A 341 -2.79 18.33 -3.47
C TRP A 341 -1.58 17.73 -2.74
N LEU A 342 -0.36 18.08 -3.16
CA LEU A 342 0.87 17.66 -2.48
C LEU A 342 0.90 18.12 -1.02
N TRP A 343 0.53 19.38 -0.77
CA TRP A 343 0.44 19.94 0.58
C TRP A 343 -0.55 19.19 1.46
N LEU A 344 -1.76 18.95 0.97
CA LEU A 344 -2.79 18.19 1.68
C LEU A 344 -2.36 16.75 1.95
N THR A 345 -1.67 16.11 1.00
CA THR A 345 -1.12 14.76 1.18
C THR A 345 -0.04 14.76 2.26
N TYR A 346 0.87 15.74 2.25
CA TYR A 346 1.89 15.88 3.30
C TYR A 346 1.23 16.03 4.69
N LEU A 347 0.23 16.90 4.82
CA LEU A 347 -0.52 17.07 6.08
C LEU A 347 -1.22 15.77 6.49
N GLY A 348 -1.82 15.07 5.55
CA GLY A 348 -2.46 13.79 5.78
C GLY A 348 -1.47 12.72 6.27
N ILE A 349 -0.29 12.61 5.67
CA ILE A 349 0.78 11.71 6.11
C ILE A 349 1.26 12.12 7.51
N ARG A 350 1.51 13.41 7.74
CA ARG A 350 1.97 13.92 9.02
C ARG A 350 1.00 13.60 10.16
N THR A 351 -0.29 13.70 9.93
CA THR A 351 -1.31 13.37 10.94
C THR A 351 -1.36 11.87 11.25
N LYS A 352 -1.26 11.01 10.23
CA LYS A 352 -1.29 9.54 10.38
C LYS A 352 -0.06 9.01 11.10
N PHE A 353 1.09 9.63 10.86
CA PHE A 353 2.39 9.26 11.43
C PHE A 353 2.91 10.29 12.46
N ALA A 354 2.01 11.00 13.14
CA ALA A 354 2.36 12.08 14.07
C ALA A 354 3.29 11.64 15.23
N LYS A 355 3.29 10.35 15.59
CA LYS A 355 4.16 9.79 16.64
C LYS A 355 5.58 9.48 16.14
N GLU A 356 5.81 9.47 14.84
CA GLU A 356 7.10 9.18 14.21
C GLU A 356 7.96 10.44 14.05
N ARG A 357 9.23 10.26 13.73
CA ARG A 357 10.17 11.37 13.47
C ARG A 357 9.82 12.07 12.16
N LEU A 358 10.17 13.35 12.04
CA LEU A 358 9.97 14.12 10.82
C LEU A 358 10.61 13.43 9.59
N LEU A 359 11.82 12.89 9.72
CA LEU A 359 12.49 12.16 8.65
C LEU A 359 11.71 10.93 8.16
N TYR A 360 10.97 10.25 9.06
CA TYR A 360 10.07 9.17 8.66
C TYR A 360 8.90 9.71 7.84
N VAL A 361 8.26 10.79 8.29
CA VAL A 361 7.14 11.45 7.59
C VAL A 361 7.58 11.93 6.20
N LEU A 362 8.76 12.56 6.12
CA LEU A 362 9.34 13.01 4.85
C LEU A 362 9.68 11.81 3.93
N GLY A 363 10.15 10.71 4.48
CA GLY A 363 10.42 9.49 3.71
C GLY A 363 9.14 8.87 3.13
N VAL A 364 8.02 8.85 3.89
CA VAL A 364 6.71 8.42 3.37
C VAL A 364 6.22 9.37 2.28
N PHE A 365 6.40 10.68 2.47
CA PHE A 365 6.02 11.67 1.47
C PHE A 365 6.88 11.57 0.20
N LEU A 366 8.19 11.33 0.34
CA LEU A 366 9.09 11.08 -0.79
C LEU A 366 8.68 9.82 -1.57
N LEU A 367 8.34 8.73 -0.87
CA LEU A 367 7.81 7.52 -1.52
C LEU A 367 6.56 7.84 -2.33
N TYR A 368 5.60 8.55 -1.73
CA TYR A 368 4.39 8.99 -2.42
C TYR A 368 4.74 9.83 -3.67
N PHE A 369 5.62 10.83 -3.53
CA PHE A 369 6.01 11.71 -4.63
C PHE A 369 6.68 10.95 -5.77
N LEU A 370 7.58 10.01 -5.48
CA LEU A 370 8.18 9.14 -6.51
C LEU A 370 7.13 8.30 -7.24
N CYS A 371 6.17 7.76 -6.50
CA CYS A 371 5.12 6.92 -7.08
C CYS A 371 4.21 7.70 -8.05
N ILE A 372 3.79 8.91 -7.70
CA ILE A 372 2.95 9.73 -8.58
C ILE A 372 3.68 10.24 -9.82
N ASN A 373 5.01 10.36 -9.75
CA ASN A 373 5.84 10.70 -10.91
C ASN A 373 6.10 9.50 -11.84
N THR A 374 5.76 8.28 -11.38
CA THR A 374 5.94 7.08 -12.19
C THR A 374 4.71 6.78 -13.03
N GLU A 375 3.52 6.91 -12.44
CA GLU A 375 2.26 6.48 -13.02
C GLU A 375 1.11 7.43 -12.66
N GLY A 376 0.13 7.58 -13.56
CA GLY A 376 -1.06 8.41 -13.36
C GLY A 376 -2.10 7.83 -12.40
N VAL A 377 -1.66 7.36 -11.24
CA VAL A 377 -2.50 6.62 -10.28
C VAL A 377 -3.03 7.47 -9.12
N PHE A 378 -3.30 8.75 -9.34
CA PHE A 378 -3.78 9.65 -8.28
C PHE A 378 -5.07 9.21 -7.59
N LEU A 379 -5.97 8.58 -8.33
CA LEU A 379 -7.33 8.26 -7.87
C LEU A 379 -7.44 6.86 -7.28
N ASN A 380 -6.34 6.26 -6.84
CA ASN A 380 -6.40 4.95 -6.19
C ASN A 380 -6.72 5.05 -4.69
N ILE A 381 -7.19 3.94 -4.13
CA ILE A 381 -7.54 3.80 -2.72
C ILE A 381 -6.38 4.17 -1.77
N LEU A 382 -5.15 3.91 -2.20
CA LEU A 382 -3.95 4.15 -1.42
C LEU A 382 -3.71 5.65 -1.24
N PHE A 383 -3.71 6.41 -2.35
CA PHE A 383 -3.38 7.83 -2.36
C PHE A 383 -4.51 8.71 -1.83
N LEU A 384 -5.75 8.43 -2.23
CA LEU A 384 -6.92 9.08 -1.65
C LEU A 384 -7.02 8.78 -0.14
N GLY A 385 -6.63 7.57 0.28
CA GLY A 385 -6.54 7.20 1.69
C GLY A 385 -5.52 8.02 2.49
N LEU A 386 -4.51 8.61 1.85
CA LEU A 386 -3.55 9.49 2.52
C LEU A 386 -4.11 10.89 2.81
N LEU A 387 -5.05 11.39 2.04
CA LEU A 387 -5.60 12.75 2.17
C LEU A 387 -6.47 12.93 3.41
N GLY A 388 -7.45 12.09 3.62
CA GLY A 388 -8.49 12.30 4.63
C GLY A 388 -8.11 11.88 6.06
N LYS A 389 -9.02 12.10 6.98
CA LYS A 389 -8.97 11.66 8.38
C LYS A 389 -9.70 10.32 8.51
N TRP A 390 -9.08 9.35 9.14
CA TRP A 390 -9.66 8.03 9.39
C TRP A 390 -10.32 7.97 10.78
N GLN A 391 -11.23 7.03 10.94
CA GLN A 391 -11.77 6.69 12.26
C GLN A 391 -10.63 6.30 13.21
N PRO A 392 -10.75 6.64 14.51
CA PRO A 392 -9.86 6.07 15.53
C PRO A 392 -9.94 4.55 15.48
N ASP A 393 -8.79 3.89 15.53
CA ASP A 393 -8.77 2.43 15.65
C ASP A 393 -9.41 2.03 17.00
N ALA A 394 -10.14 0.92 17.01
CA ALA A 394 -10.79 0.43 18.23
C ALA A 394 -9.78 0.20 19.38
N GLU A 395 -8.52 -0.10 19.04
CA GLU A 395 -7.43 -0.25 20.02
C GLU A 395 -7.01 1.09 20.67
N ASP A 396 -7.37 2.23 20.09
CA ASP A 396 -7.01 3.56 20.60
C ASP A 396 -8.08 4.15 21.54
N THR A 397 -9.22 3.47 21.74
CA THR A 397 -10.24 3.91 22.70
C THR A 397 -9.75 3.73 24.13
N PRO A 398 -9.96 4.74 25.03
CA PRO A 398 -9.46 4.69 26.41
C PRO A 398 -9.84 3.42 27.18
N ASP A 399 -11.07 2.92 26.98
CA ASP A 399 -11.57 1.72 27.65
C ASP A 399 -10.87 0.45 27.18
N GLN A 400 -10.51 0.33 25.90
CA GLN A 400 -9.79 -0.82 25.39
C GLN A 400 -8.29 -0.76 25.75
N GLN A 401 -7.72 0.44 25.83
CA GLN A 401 -6.37 0.62 26.37
C GLN A 401 -6.30 0.22 27.84
N ALA A 402 -7.30 0.58 28.62
CA ALA A 402 -7.40 0.15 30.02
C ALA A 402 -7.53 -1.36 30.14
N ASN A 403 -8.38 -1.98 29.34
CA ASN A 403 -8.55 -3.44 29.29
C ASN A 403 -7.28 -4.18 28.79
N ALA A 404 -6.63 -3.67 27.74
CA ALA A 404 -5.36 -4.24 27.27
C ALA A 404 -4.25 -4.11 28.32
N ARG A 405 -4.19 -2.99 29.07
CA ARG A 405 -3.25 -2.81 30.20
C ARG A 405 -3.57 -3.79 31.35
N ARG A 406 -4.85 -4.02 31.66
CA ARG A 406 -5.28 -5.01 32.67
C ARG A 406 -4.92 -6.44 32.26
N GLN A 407 -5.12 -6.81 30.98
CA GLN A 407 -4.76 -8.13 30.47
C GLN A 407 -3.24 -8.33 30.44
N ARG A 408 -2.45 -7.31 30.06
CA ARG A 408 -0.97 -7.37 30.12
C ARG A 408 -0.46 -7.51 31.56
N LYS A 409 -1.09 -6.81 32.53
CA LYS A 409 -0.78 -6.96 33.94
C LYS A 409 -1.15 -8.36 34.46
N ARG A 410 -2.30 -8.93 34.05
CA ARG A 410 -2.69 -10.32 34.39
C ARG A 410 -1.69 -11.34 33.81
N ARG A 411 -1.33 -11.24 32.54
CA ARG A 411 -0.34 -12.14 31.92
C ARG A 411 1.03 -12.04 32.56
N ARG A 412 1.49 -10.84 32.98
CA ARG A 412 2.76 -10.70 33.71
C ARG A 412 2.69 -11.29 35.14
N ARG A 413 1.52 -11.31 35.78
CA ARG A 413 1.33 -11.95 37.07
C ARG A 413 1.26 -13.49 36.97
N CYS A 414 0.80 -14.03 35.86
CA CYS A 414 0.76 -15.46 35.58
C CYS A 414 2.08 -16.04 35.08
N THR A 415 3.09 -15.23 34.74
CA THR A 415 4.45 -15.66 34.43
C THR A 415 5.35 -15.45 35.63
N VAL A 416 4.96 -15.97 36.80
CA VAL A 416 5.89 -16.21 37.90
C VAL A 416 6.74 -17.42 37.49
N PRO A 417 8.08 -17.30 37.45
CA PRO A 417 8.93 -18.45 37.14
C PRO A 417 8.62 -19.60 38.07
N PRO A 418 8.60 -20.85 37.59
CA PRO A 418 8.29 -22.02 38.44
C PRO A 418 9.24 -22.19 39.61
N GLU A 419 10.42 -21.59 39.59
CA GLU A 419 11.37 -21.59 40.71
C GLU A 419 10.90 -20.85 41.98
N LYS A 420 9.89 -19.98 41.92
CA LYS A 420 9.31 -19.30 43.07
C LYS A 420 8.05 -19.96 43.63
N LEU A 421 7.57 -21.01 43.01
CA LEU A 421 6.56 -21.92 43.53
C LEU A 421 7.27 -23.06 44.32
N ARG A 422 8.19 -22.74 45.22
CA ARG A 422 8.45 -23.65 46.34
C ARG A 422 7.23 -23.58 47.23
N LEU A 423 6.38 -24.56 47.05
CA LEU A 423 5.34 -24.92 47.98
C LEU A 423 5.99 -25.10 49.34
N THR A 424 5.80 -24.18 50.25
CA THR A 424 5.91 -24.46 51.69
C THR A 424 4.78 -25.43 51.98
N PHE A 425 5.08 -26.71 51.90
CA PHE A 425 4.23 -27.72 52.52
C PHE A 425 4.31 -27.42 54.00
N ASN A 426 3.23 -26.94 54.60
CA ASN A 426 2.98 -27.00 56.01
C ASN A 426 3.03 -28.49 56.38
N THR A 427 4.14 -28.95 56.97
CA THR A 427 4.19 -30.15 57.69
C THR A 427 3.21 -29.99 58.83
N ARG A 428 2.22 -30.88 58.93
CA ARG A 428 1.24 -30.96 60.00
C ARG A 428 1.99 -31.14 61.30
N PRO A 429 1.54 -30.56 62.42
CA PRO A 429 2.21 -30.71 63.77
C PRO A 429 1.93 -32.04 64.43
N GLU A 430 1.56 -33.11 63.73
CA GLU A 430 1.28 -34.44 64.34
C GLU A 430 2.50 -35.37 64.41
N ASP A 431 3.61 -35.04 63.73
CA ASP A 431 4.81 -35.92 63.77
C ASP A 431 5.86 -35.53 64.85
N ALA A 432 5.55 -34.59 65.77
CA ALA A 432 6.45 -34.13 66.79
C ALA A 432 6.19 -34.83 68.19
N ALA A 433 5.31 -35.83 68.26
CA ALA A 433 4.89 -36.44 69.53
C ALA A 433 5.40 -37.89 69.75
N GLN A 434 6.30 -38.40 68.89
CA GLN A 434 6.79 -39.81 69.06
C GLN A 434 8.29 -39.95 69.27
N GLU A 435 9.03 -38.92 69.62
CA GLU A 435 10.49 -39.02 69.87
C GLU A 435 10.90 -38.63 71.29
N GLN A 436 9.98 -38.78 72.30
CA GLN A 436 10.29 -38.59 73.73
C GLN A 436 9.81 -39.75 74.62
N THR A 437 10.08 -40.97 74.24
CA THR A 437 10.05 -42.05 75.20
C THR A 437 11.05 -43.14 74.79
N GLY A 438 12.22 -43.14 75.34
CA GLY A 438 13.15 -44.24 75.11
C GLY A 438 14.59 -44.01 75.54
N GLU A 439 14.83 -43.44 76.75
CA GLU A 439 16.12 -43.53 77.41
C GLU A 439 15.91 -43.42 78.87
N THR A 440 15.73 -44.60 79.53
CA THR A 440 16.10 -44.81 80.93
C THR A 440 16.37 -46.30 81.20
N GLY A 441 17.52 -46.59 81.72
CA GLY A 441 17.84 -47.79 82.43
C GLY A 441 18.53 -48.87 81.62
N GLY A 442 19.67 -49.31 81.99
CA GLY A 442 20.21 -49.68 83.25
C GLY A 442 21.57 -50.28 83.10
N GLU A 443 22.25 -50.07 84.11
CA GLU A 443 23.56 -50.55 84.56
C GLU A 443 23.70 -52.08 84.71
N GLU A 444 24.96 -52.45 84.78
CA GLU A 444 25.57 -53.62 85.50
C GLU A 444 25.70 -54.92 84.73
N SER A 445 26.85 -55.31 84.46
CA SER A 445 27.95 -56.09 85.03
C SER A 445 28.86 -56.62 83.93
#